data_5cb00f3fda31906d9e0d2d8ad2298930
#
_entry.id   5cb00f3fda31906d9e0d2d8ad2298930
#
_cell.length_a   1.000
_cell.length_b   1.000
_cell.length_c   1.000
_cell.angle_alpha   90.00
_cell.angle_beta   90.00
_cell.angle_gamma   90.00
#
_symmetry.space_group_name_H-M   'P 1'
#
loop_
_entity.id
_entity.type
_entity.pdbx_description
1 polymer ?
#
loop_
_entity_poly.entity_id
_entity_poly.type
_entity_poly.pdbx_seq_one_letter_code
_entity_poly.pdbx_strand_id
1 'polypeptide(L)'
;EKFGKYRRVAQAPWRHIAYNDAMERYGSDKPDLRIDLEIQDISDVVQGCGFGPFQGATVKAVAVDDFNQPRKWIDKLLADVEVQTGNKACWVKVDENGDLTGGIAKFLGQCGEALKERLGLKPGSFVCMAAGKKAAAQKTAGVIRLLLGRRVPGHFDEEQYALCWIVDFPMYEIGEESGQLEFCHNPFSMPQGGLKALE
;
A
#
# COMPACT_ATOMS: atom_id res chain seq x y z
N GLU A 1 10.23 -20.32 -18.14
CA GLU A 1 10.42 -19.66 -19.45
C GLU A 1 9.75 -20.43 -20.59
N LYS A 2 9.95 -21.76 -20.67
CA LYS A 2 9.44 -22.60 -21.80
C LYS A 2 7.92 -22.52 -21.99
N PHE A 3 7.15 -22.35 -20.92
CA PHE A 3 5.69 -22.31 -20.93
C PHE A 3 5.15 -20.96 -20.43
N GLY A 4 6.03 -20.01 -20.08
CA GLY A 4 5.66 -18.71 -19.59
C GLY A 4 5.32 -17.74 -20.71
N LYS A 5 4.38 -16.84 -20.43
CA LYS A 5 4.06 -15.69 -21.27
C LYS A 5 5.19 -14.66 -21.30
N TYR A 6 5.92 -14.54 -20.20
CA TYR A 6 6.92 -13.51 -20.00
C TYR A 6 8.34 -14.04 -20.26
N ARG A 7 9.23 -13.15 -20.69
CA ARG A 7 10.60 -13.50 -21.08
C ARG A 7 11.53 -13.67 -19.90
N ARG A 8 11.26 -13.00 -18.78
CA ARG A 8 12.13 -13.00 -17.59
C ARG A 8 11.45 -13.65 -16.40
N VAL A 9 12.21 -14.42 -15.67
CA VAL A 9 11.81 -14.99 -14.38
C VAL A 9 12.80 -14.53 -13.33
N ALA A 10 12.31 -14.10 -12.18
CA ALA A 10 13.16 -13.74 -11.05
C ALA A 10 14.09 -14.90 -10.71
N GLN A 11 15.39 -14.62 -10.60
CA GLN A 11 16.39 -15.62 -10.28
C GLN A 11 16.39 -15.96 -8.79
N ALA A 12 16.64 -17.25 -8.49
CA ALA A 12 16.84 -17.68 -7.11
C ALA A 12 18.23 -17.20 -6.60
N PRO A 13 18.40 -16.98 -5.27
CA PRO A 13 17.38 -17.17 -4.23
C PRO A 13 16.29 -16.09 -4.27
N TRP A 14 15.03 -16.54 -4.24
CA TRP A 14 13.91 -15.59 -4.22
C TRP A 14 13.79 -14.89 -2.88
N ARG A 15 13.26 -13.68 -2.91
CA ARG A 15 13.06 -12.86 -1.70
C ARG A 15 12.12 -13.58 -0.73
N HIS A 16 12.52 -13.60 0.54
CA HIS A 16 11.65 -13.94 1.65
C HIS A 16 11.12 -12.63 2.25
N ILE A 17 9.83 -12.53 2.38
CA ILE A 17 9.13 -11.35 2.91
C ILE A 17 8.26 -11.85 4.05
N ALA A 18 8.48 -11.35 5.26
CA ALA A 18 7.62 -11.68 6.39
C ALA A 18 6.19 -11.19 6.12
N TYR A 19 5.19 -11.93 6.59
CA TYR A 19 3.78 -11.59 6.41
C TYR A 19 3.47 -10.14 6.82
N ASN A 20 3.95 -9.74 8.00
CA ASN A 20 3.73 -8.37 8.48
C ASN A 20 4.35 -7.32 7.55
N ASP A 21 5.54 -7.56 7.02
CA ASP A 21 6.20 -6.67 6.06
C ASP A 21 5.42 -6.62 4.74
N ALA A 22 4.88 -7.77 4.30
CA ALA A 22 4.05 -7.82 3.11
C ALA A 22 2.78 -6.96 3.27
N MET A 23 2.14 -7.05 4.41
CA MET A 23 0.95 -6.25 4.73
C MET A 23 1.29 -4.75 4.87
N GLU A 24 2.41 -4.41 5.50
CA GLU A 24 2.83 -3.01 5.69
C GLU A 24 3.25 -2.35 4.38
N ARG A 25 4.05 -3.01 3.55
CA ARG A 25 4.65 -2.44 2.34
C ARG A 25 3.80 -2.58 1.09
N TYR A 26 2.93 -3.59 1.04
CA TYR A 26 2.18 -3.90 -0.18
C TYR A 26 0.66 -4.02 0.06
N GLY A 27 0.21 -4.07 1.31
CA GLY A 27 -1.20 -4.19 1.68
C GLY A 27 -1.82 -5.54 1.30
N SER A 28 -0.99 -6.59 1.15
CA SER A 28 -1.42 -7.92 0.70
C SER A 28 -0.40 -8.98 1.07
N ASP A 29 -0.88 -10.15 1.44
CA ASP A 29 -0.10 -11.39 1.59
C ASP A 29 0.32 -12.01 0.23
N LYS A 30 -0.13 -11.44 -0.88
CA LYS A 30 0.18 -11.85 -2.25
C LYS A 30 0.62 -10.64 -3.10
N PRO A 31 1.75 -10.00 -2.73
CA PRO A 31 2.17 -8.76 -3.38
C PRO A 31 2.57 -8.98 -4.84
N ASP A 32 2.08 -8.13 -5.72
CA ASP A 32 2.58 -8.05 -7.09
C ASP A 32 3.88 -7.24 -7.10
N LEU A 33 5.03 -7.95 -7.05
CA LEU A 33 6.36 -7.34 -6.99
C LEU A 33 6.85 -6.81 -8.34
N ARG A 34 6.05 -6.90 -9.40
CA ARG A 34 6.31 -6.23 -10.68
C ARG A 34 6.03 -4.73 -10.62
N ILE A 35 5.30 -4.31 -9.58
CA ILE A 35 5.05 -2.90 -9.28
C ILE A 35 6.11 -2.43 -8.30
N ASP A 36 6.84 -1.38 -8.67
CA ASP A 36 7.95 -0.80 -7.86
C ASP A 36 7.50 0.14 -6.75
N LEU A 37 6.21 0.45 -6.67
CA LEU A 37 5.64 1.30 -5.62
C LEU A 37 5.53 0.53 -4.29
N GLU A 38 5.75 1.25 -3.19
CA GLU A 38 5.54 0.74 -1.84
C GLU A 38 4.61 1.66 -1.05
N ILE A 39 3.90 1.06 -0.09
CA ILE A 39 3.07 1.78 0.87
C ILE A 39 3.98 2.31 1.99
N GLN A 40 3.75 3.54 2.41
CA GLN A 40 4.42 4.13 3.57
C GLN A 40 3.41 4.49 4.65
N ASP A 41 3.76 4.23 5.91
CA ASP A 41 3.00 4.73 7.05
C ASP A 41 3.36 6.20 7.31
N ILE A 42 2.35 7.04 7.32
CA ILE A 42 2.48 8.47 7.57
C ILE A 42 1.65 8.92 8.77
N SER A 43 1.13 7.97 9.56
CA SER A 43 0.23 8.25 10.67
C SER A 43 0.80 9.27 11.64
N ASP A 44 2.07 9.12 12.03
CA ASP A 44 2.79 10.01 12.93
C ASP A 44 2.97 11.43 12.36
N VAL A 45 3.12 11.54 11.05
CA VAL A 45 3.33 12.82 10.36
C VAL A 45 2.05 13.65 10.29
N VAL A 46 0.90 12.99 10.06
CA VAL A 46 -0.36 13.69 9.73
C VAL A 46 -1.35 13.79 10.89
N GLN A 47 -1.06 13.24 12.07
CA GLN A 47 -1.95 13.35 13.25
C GLN A 47 -2.26 14.79 13.66
N GLY A 48 -1.32 15.71 13.47
CA GLY A 48 -1.49 17.13 13.80
C GLY A 48 -2.14 17.98 12.71
N CYS A 49 -2.47 17.41 11.53
CA CYS A 49 -3.10 18.17 10.48
C CYS A 49 -4.60 18.41 10.74
N GLY A 50 -5.17 19.41 10.09
CA GLY A 50 -6.58 19.78 10.24
C GLY A 50 -7.58 18.87 9.55
N PHE A 51 -7.17 17.69 9.05
CA PHE A 51 -8.06 16.77 8.35
C PHE A 51 -8.65 15.72 9.30
N GLY A 52 -9.92 15.88 9.66
CA GLY A 52 -10.60 15.04 10.65
C GLY A 52 -10.46 13.53 10.45
N PRO A 53 -10.56 12.97 9.22
CA PRO A 53 -10.41 11.53 8.99
C PRO A 53 -9.05 10.94 9.36
N PHE A 54 -8.02 11.76 9.59
CA PHE A 54 -6.69 11.30 10.02
C PHE A 54 -6.54 11.21 11.54
N GLN A 55 -7.43 11.85 12.30
CA GLN A 55 -7.33 11.89 13.75
C GLN A 55 -7.57 10.49 14.37
N GLY A 56 -6.55 9.97 15.06
CA GLY A 56 -6.61 8.64 15.69
C GLY A 56 -6.65 7.46 14.72
N ALA A 57 -6.48 7.70 13.41
CA ALA A 57 -6.47 6.68 12.38
C ALA A 57 -5.04 6.25 12.01
N THR A 58 -4.90 5.01 11.52
CA THR A 58 -3.74 4.62 10.73
C THR A 58 -3.87 5.25 9.35
N VAL A 59 -2.82 5.93 8.89
CA VAL A 59 -2.80 6.58 7.58
C VAL A 59 -1.66 6.01 6.74
N LYS A 60 -2.02 5.43 5.61
CA LYS A 60 -1.09 4.83 4.64
C LYS A 60 -1.09 5.66 3.36
N ALA A 61 0.07 5.80 2.76
CA ALA A 61 0.26 6.58 1.54
C ALA A 61 1.00 5.77 0.47
N VAL A 62 0.66 6.04 -0.78
CA VAL A 62 1.41 5.62 -1.97
C VAL A 62 1.70 6.88 -2.78
N ALA A 63 2.97 7.11 -3.06
CA ALA A 63 3.44 8.22 -3.85
C ALA A 63 3.93 7.75 -5.24
N VAL A 64 3.73 8.58 -6.25
CA VAL A 64 4.30 8.42 -7.58
C VAL A 64 4.89 9.75 -8.04
N ASP A 65 6.04 9.70 -8.68
CA ASP A 65 6.70 10.87 -9.29
C ASP A 65 6.19 11.10 -10.72
N ASP A 66 6.50 12.26 -11.28
CA ASP A 66 6.20 12.64 -12.67
C ASP A 66 4.73 12.42 -13.09
N PHE A 67 3.82 12.64 -12.14
CA PHE A 67 2.40 12.39 -12.33
C PHE A 67 1.73 13.47 -13.16
N ASN A 68 1.45 13.16 -14.42
CA ASN A 68 0.80 14.07 -15.36
C ASN A 68 -0.58 13.57 -15.79
N GLN A 69 -1.47 13.31 -14.83
CA GLN A 69 -2.84 12.89 -15.13
C GLN A 69 -3.86 13.98 -14.76
N PRO A 70 -4.95 14.14 -15.56
CA PRO A 70 -5.97 15.12 -15.31
C PRO A 70 -6.84 14.76 -14.11
N ARG A 71 -7.56 15.75 -13.56
CA ARG A 71 -8.46 15.58 -12.41
C ARG A 71 -9.47 14.44 -12.60
N LYS A 72 -10.06 14.30 -13.79
CA LYS A 72 -11.02 13.22 -14.11
C LYS A 72 -10.43 11.83 -13.92
N TRP A 73 -9.13 11.66 -14.21
CA TRP A 73 -8.43 10.40 -13.99
C TRP A 73 -8.31 10.08 -12.49
N ILE A 74 -8.00 11.12 -11.68
CA ILE A 74 -7.92 10.98 -10.22
C ILE A 74 -9.29 10.62 -9.64
N ASP A 75 -10.34 11.31 -10.06
CA ASP A 75 -11.70 11.04 -9.58
C ASP A 75 -12.12 9.60 -9.91
N LYS A 76 -11.74 9.09 -11.09
CA LYS A 76 -11.94 7.67 -11.44
C LYS A 76 -11.11 6.72 -10.57
N LEU A 77 -9.85 7.05 -10.30
CA LEU A 77 -9.01 6.25 -9.40
C LEU A 77 -9.67 6.12 -8.02
N LEU A 78 -10.12 7.23 -7.44
CA LEU A 78 -10.76 7.25 -6.12
C LEU A 78 -12.06 6.45 -6.10
N ALA A 79 -12.89 6.58 -7.14
CA ALA A 79 -14.10 5.79 -7.29
C ALA A 79 -13.81 4.28 -7.37
N ASP A 80 -12.80 3.89 -8.15
CA ASP A 80 -12.40 2.48 -8.28
C ASP A 80 -11.85 1.92 -6.96
N VAL A 81 -11.13 2.73 -6.16
CA VAL A 81 -10.69 2.35 -4.82
C VAL A 81 -11.88 2.13 -3.89
N GLU A 82 -12.84 3.07 -3.88
CA GLU A 82 -14.04 2.98 -3.04
C GLU A 82 -14.88 1.75 -3.41
N VAL A 83 -15.07 1.47 -4.69
CA VAL A 83 -15.79 0.27 -5.17
C VAL A 83 -15.11 -1.03 -4.72
N GLN A 84 -13.77 -1.11 -4.74
CA GLN A 84 -13.04 -2.33 -4.40
C GLN A 84 -12.86 -2.55 -2.89
N THR A 85 -12.90 -1.48 -2.09
CA THR A 85 -12.55 -1.56 -0.66
C THR A 85 -13.67 -1.16 0.29
N GLY A 86 -14.69 -0.46 -0.22
CA GLY A 86 -15.70 0.20 0.60
C GLY A 86 -15.19 1.45 1.35
N ASN A 87 -13.92 1.84 1.17
CA ASN A 87 -13.28 2.95 1.87
C ASN A 87 -12.93 4.07 0.91
N LYS A 88 -13.04 5.31 1.38
CA LYS A 88 -12.63 6.49 0.63
C LYS A 88 -11.14 6.73 0.76
N ALA A 89 -10.53 7.12 -0.35
CA ALA A 89 -9.17 7.60 -0.40
C ALA A 89 -9.13 9.12 -0.61
N CYS A 90 -8.03 9.74 -0.24
CA CYS A 90 -7.76 11.15 -0.48
C CYS A 90 -6.40 11.33 -1.15
N TRP A 91 -6.12 12.53 -1.63
CA TRP A 91 -4.93 12.77 -2.43
C TRP A 91 -4.41 14.19 -2.32
N VAL A 92 -3.15 14.38 -2.70
CA VAL A 92 -2.51 15.69 -2.96
C VAL A 92 -1.54 15.56 -4.13
N LYS A 93 -1.19 16.69 -4.73
CA LYS A 93 -0.08 16.83 -5.70
C LYS A 93 0.94 17.83 -5.17
N VAL A 94 2.16 17.71 -5.68
CA VAL A 94 3.20 18.74 -5.54
C VAL A 94 3.27 19.51 -6.86
N ASP A 95 3.09 20.82 -6.81
CA ASP A 95 3.18 21.67 -8.00
C ASP A 95 4.65 22.00 -8.37
N GLU A 96 4.83 22.80 -9.41
CA GLU A 96 6.15 23.20 -9.91
C GLU A 96 6.98 24.03 -8.89
N ASN A 97 6.30 24.70 -7.96
CA ASN A 97 6.93 25.49 -6.89
C ASN A 97 7.31 24.62 -5.67
N GLY A 98 6.89 23.35 -5.66
CA GLY A 98 7.06 22.46 -4.52
C GLY A 98 5.95 22.55 -3.49
N ASP A 99 4.85 23.24 -3.77
CA ASP A 99 3.72 23.38 -2.88
C ASP A 99 2.71 22.24 -3.01
N LEU A 100 2.11 21.83 -1.87
CA LEU A 100 1.02 20.85 -1.88
C LEU A 100 -0.24 21.48 -2.40
N THR A 101 -0.85 20.86 -3.42
CA THR A 101 -2.03 21.36 -4.11
C THR A 101 -3.09 20.28 -4.32
N GLY A 102 -4.34 20.72 -4.53
CA GLY A 102 -5.47 19.84 -4.82
C GLY A 102 -5.92 19.01 -3.60
N GLY A 103 -6.91 18.16 -3.81
CA GLY A 103 -7.45 17.23 -2.81
C GLY A 103 -7.60 17.80 -1.40
N ILE A 104 -6.83 17.26 -0.46
CA ILE A 104 -6.84 17.68 0.93
C ILE A 104 -5.71 18.66 1.31
N ALA A 105 -4.96 19.19 0.35
CA ALA A 105 -3.79 20.05 0.59
C ALA A 105 -4.05 21.18 1.59
N LYS A 106 -5.23 21.81 1.52
CA LYS A 106 -5.62 22.90 2.44
C LYS A 106 -5.62 22.54 3.93
N PHE A 107 -5.71 21.24 4.24
CA PHE A 107 -5.70 20.75 5.62
C PHE A 107 -4.31 20.32 6.09
N LEU A 108 -3.33 20.24 5.20
CA LEU A 108 -1.99 19.73 5.50
C LEU A 108 -0.97 20.82 5.86
N GLY A 109 -1.38 22.10 5.92
CA GLY A 109 -0.48 23.23 6.06
C GLY A 109 0.62 23.09 7.13
N GLN A 110 0.27 22.56 8.31
CA GLN A 110 1.25 22.34 9.38
C GLN A 110 2.12 21.09 9.19
N CYS A 111 1.61 20.10 8.46
CA CYS A 111 2.26 18.79 8.26
C CYS A 111 2.87 18.65 6.86
N GLY A 112 2.66 19.63 5.99
CA GLY A 112 3.02 19.55 4.58
C GLY A 112 4.50 19.28 4.34
N GLU A 113 5.39 20.01 5.03
CA GLU A 113 6.83 19.83 4.89
C GLU A 113 7.29 18.47 5.40
N ALA A 114 6.81 18.06 6.58
CA ALA A 114 7.13 16.75 7.14
C ALA A 114 6.61 15.60 6.25
N LEU A 115 5.46 15.78 5.60
CA LEU A 115 4.92 14.82 4.63
C LEU A 115 5.79 14.73 3.38
N LYS A 116 6.24 15.88 2.85
CA LYS A 116 7.15 15.92 1.69
C LYS A 116 8.48 15.24 2.00
N GLU A 117 9.06 15.50 3.15
CA GLU A 117 10.30 14.89 3.59
C GLU A 117 10.14 13.36 3.79
N ARG A 118 9.09 12.91 4.52
CA ARG A 118 8.81 11.50 4.77
C ARG A 118 8.68 10.68 3.49
N LEU A 119 7.98 11.21 2.50
CA LEU A 119 7.70 10.53 1.24
C LEU A 119 8.71 10.85 0.13
N GLY A 120 9.67 11.73 0.36
CA GLY A 120 10.65 12.17 -0.63
C GLY A 120 10.03 12.88 -1.84
N LEU A 121 8.94 13.65 -1.61
CA LEU A 121 8.17 14.26 -2.69
C LEU A 121 8.95 15.37 -3.41
N LYS A 122 8.75 15.45 -4.71
CA LYS A 122 9.34 16.43 -5.62
C LYS A 122 8.22 17.16 -6.39
N PRO A 123 8.52 18.29 -7.04
CA PRO A 123 7.62 18.87 -8.03
C PRO A 123 7.14 17.80 -9.03
N GLY A 124 5.82 17.73 -9.25
CA GLY A 124 5.22 16.69 -10.08
C GLY A 124 4.81 15.41 -9.35
N SER A 125 5.15 15.23 -8.08
CA SER A 125 4.71 14.06 -7.31
C SER A 125 3.20 14.10 -7.04
N PHE A 126 2.58 12.92 -7.01
CA PHE A 126 1.20 12.68 -6.59
C PHE A 126 1.19 11.67 -5.43
N VAL A 127 0.37 11.93 -4.44
CA VAL A 127 0.20 11.05 -3.28
C VAL A 127 -1.26 10.71 -3.12
N CYS A 128 -1.56 9.41 -3.05
CA CYS A 128 -2.87 8.90 -2.68
C CYS A 128 -2.80 8.22 -1.32
N MET A 129 -3.77 8.53 -0.44
CA MET A 129 -3.74 8.16 0.97
C MET A 129 -5.03 7.45 1.38
N ALA A 130 -4.89 6.48 2.27
CA ALA A 130 -5.98 5.76 2.92
C ALA A 130 -5.89 5.93 4.43
N ALA A 131 -7.03 6.17 5.09
CA ALA A 131 -7.11 6.30 6.54
C ALA A 131 -8.20 5.41 7.13
N GLY A 132 -7.96 4.89 8.33
CA GLY A 132 -8.93 4.05 9.03
C GLY A 132 -8.29 3.16 10.09
N LYS A 133 -8.99 2.09 10.47
CA LYS A 133 -8.40 1.01 11.26
C LYS A 133 -7.23 0.39 10.47
N LYS A 134 -6.22 -0.11 11.17
CA LYS A 134 -4.96 -0.60 10.54
C LYS A 134 -5.20 -1.52 9.35
N ALA A 135 -5.98 -2.59 9.52
CA ALA A 135 -6.25 -3.56 8.45
C ALA A 135 -6.97 -2.92 7.25
N ALA A 136 -7.97 -2.07 7.49
CA ALA A 136 -8.69 -1.37 6.44
C ALA A 136 -7.80 -0.38 5.68
N ALA A 137 -6.94 0.37 6.38
CA ALA A 137 -5.99 1.30 5.77
C ALA A 137 -4.95 0.55 4.91
N GLN A 138 -4.41 -0.58 5.40
CA GLN A 138 -3.49 -1.44 4.66
C GLN A 138 -4.11 -1.98 3.38
N LYS A 139 -5.31 -2.60 3.49
CA LYS A 139 -6.06 -3.14 2.34
C LYS A 139 -6.35 -2.07 1.29
N THR A 140 -6.82 -0.91 1.75
CA THR A 140 -7.13 0.21 0.84
C THR A 140 -5.88 0.74 0.15
N ALA A 141 -4.77 0.92 0.89
CA ALA A 141 -3.50 1.33 0.31
C ALA A 141 -2.93 0.29 -0.65
N GLY A 142 -3.14 -1.00 -0.41
CA GLY A 142 -2.80 -2.09 -1.33
C GLY A 142 -3.52 -1.96 -2.67
N VAL A 143 -4.82 -1.65 -2.65
CA VAL A 143 -5.60 -1.39 -3.88
C VAL A 143 -5.11 -0.12 -4.58
N ILE A 144 -4.85 0.97 -3.84
CA ILE A 144 -4.27 2.20 -4.39
C ILE A 144 -2.95 1.88 -5.11
N ARG A 145 -2.05 1.13 -4.45
CA ARG A 145 -0.76 0.72 -5.00
C ARG A 145 -0.91 -0.04 -6.32
N LEU A 146 -1.81 -1.03 -6.37
CA LEU A 146 -2.06 -1.82 -7.57
C LEU A 146 -2.62 -0.97 -8.71
N LEU A 147 -3.56 -0.08 -8.43
CA LEU A 147 -4.18 0.79 -9.42
C LEU A 147 -3.19 1.83 -9.96
N LEU A 148 -2.41 2.46 -9.09
CA LEU A 148 -1.37 3.41 -9.49
C LEU A 148 -0.30 2.70 -10.32
N GLY A 149 0.25 1.61 -9.82
CA GLY A 149 1.32 0.89 -10.50
C GLY A 149 0.93 0.43 -11.90
N ARG A 150 -0.30 -0.04 -12.08
CA ARG A 150 -0.77 -0.51 -13.40
C ARG A 150 -1.21 0.58 -14.36
N ARG A 151 -1.56 1.77 -13.85
CA ARG A 151 -2.15 2.84 -14.67
C ARG A 151 -1.21 4.01 -14.91
N VAL A 152 -0.19 4.19 -14.06
CA VAL A 152 0.84 5.20 -14.25
C VAL A 152 2.02 4.53 -14.98
N PRO A 153 2.43 5.06 -16.13
CA PRO A 153 3.54 4.47 -16.90
C PRO A 153 4.83 4.40 -16.09
N GLY A 154 5.61 3.36 -16.31
CA GLY A 154 6.94 3.19 -15.68
C GLY A 154 6.96 2.40 -14.38
N HIS A 155 5.80 2.16 -13.75
CA HIS A 155 5.73 1.50 -12.44
C HIS A 155 5.35 0.00 -12.50
N PHE A 156 5.13 -0.55 -13.68
CA PHE A 156 4.73 -1.95 -13.85
C PHE A 156 5.57 -2.66 -14.90
N ASP A 157 6.32 -3.68 -14.49
CA ASP A 157 7.09 -4.53 -15.40
C ASP A 157 6.28 -5.76 -15.82
N GLU A 158 5.64 -5.69 -16.98
CA GLU A 158 4.85 -6.78 -17.53
C GLU A 158 5.69 -7.95 -18.05
N GLU A 159 7.00 -7.74 -18.32
CA GLU A 159 7.88 -8.69 -18.98
C GLU A 159 8.53 -9.70 -18.01
N GLN A 160 8.04 -9.82 -16.76
CA GLN A 160 8.63 -10.73 -15.78
C GLN A 160 7.61 -11.47 -14.93
N TYR A 161 8.07 -12.62 -14.40
CA TYR A 161 7.51 -13.26 -13.21
C TYR A 161 8.38 -12.86 -12.01
N ALA A 162 7.81 -12.13 -11.07
CA ALA A 162 8.48 -11.70 -9.85
C ALA A 162 8.10 -12.65 -8.71
N LEU A 163 8.90 -13.70 -8.51
CA LEU A 163 8.64 -14.73 -7.50
C LEU A 163 9.19 -14.31 -6.14
N CYS A 164 8.44 -14.61 -5.08
CA CYS A 164 8.86 -14.44 -3.69
C CYS A 164 8.26 -15.53 -2.79
N TRP A 165 8.79 -15.65 -1.59
CA TRP A 165 8.21 -16.41 -0.49
C TRP A 165 7.63 -15.46 0.52
N ILE A 166 6.37 -15.63 0.89
CA ILE A 166 5.82 -14.99 2.08
C ILE A 166 5.96 -15.98 3.23
N VAL A 167 6.63 -15.53 4.28
CA VAL A 167 6.98 -16.35 5.46
C VAL A 167 6.37 -15.74 6.73
N ASP A 168 6.44 -16.46 7.84
CA ASP A 168 5.97 -16.00 9.14
C ASP A 168 4.48 -15.63 9.17
N PHE A 169 3.64 -16.41 8.48
CA PHE A 169 2.21 -16.25 8.55
C PHE A 169 1.70 -16.43 9.98
N PRO A 170 0.82 -15.54 10.48
CA PRO A 170 0.16 -15.76 11.74
C PRO A 170 -0.76 -17.00 11.64
N MET A 171 -0.77 -17.82 12.66
CA MET A 171 -1.66 -18.98 12.72
C MET A 171 -3.09 -18.57 13.03
N TYR A 172 -3.23 -17.51 13.83
CA TYR A 172 -4.50 -16.99 14.31
C TYR A 172 -4.59 -15.48 14.08
N GLU A 173 -5.82 -15.03 13.90
CA GLU A 173 -6.17 -13.60 13.85
C GLU A 173 -7.49 -13.35 14.60
N ILE A 174 -7.77 -12.09 14.88
CA ILE A 174 -9.09 -11.71 15.40
C ILE A 174 -9.99 -11.44 14.19
N GLY A 175 -11.03 -12.25 14.05
CA GLY A 175 -12.02 -12.09 12.98
C GLY A 175 -12.64 -10.70 12.98
N GLU A 176 -12.68 -10.03 11.84
CA GLU A 176 -13.20 -8.66 11.74
C GLU A 176 -14.69 -8.56 12.11
N GLU A 177 -15.48 -9.58 11.81
CA GLU A 177 -16.91 -9.63 12.06
C GLU A 177 -17.24 -10.26 13.42
N SER A 178 -16.58 -11.36 13.76
CA SER A 178 -16.86 -12.11 14.99
C SER A 178 -16.22 -11.52 16.24
N GLY A 179 -15.10 -10.80 16.08
CA GLY A 179 -14.24 -10.35 17.18
C GLY A 179 -13.59 -11.49 17.97
N GLN A 180 -13.67 -12.73 17.48
CA GLN A 180 -13.11 -13.92 18.10
C GLN A 180 -11.80 -14.34 17.45
N LEU A 181 -11.05 -15.19 18.15
CA LEU A 181 -9.84 -15.78 17.61
C LEU A 181 -10.20 -16.81 16.53
N GLU A 182 -9.74 -16.58 15.32
CA GLU A 182 -9.97 -17.43 14.16
C GLU A 182 -8.65 -17.88 13.55
N PHE A 183 -8.68 -18.97 12.78
CA PHE A 183 -7.52 -19.38 11.99
C PHE A 183 -7.31 -18.42 10.82
N CYS A 184 -6.15 -17.80 10.78
CA CYS A 184 -5.75 -16.93 9.66
C CYS A 184 -5.35 -17.75 8.43
N HIS A 185 -4.81 -18.95 8.64
CA HIS A 185 -4.22 -19.73 7.56
C HIS A 185 -4.65 -21.21 7.59
N ASN A 186 -4.49 -21.88 6.45
CA ASN A 186 -4.85 -23.27 6.26
C ASN A 186 -4.02 -24.20 7.18
N PRO A 187 -4.63 -25.25 7.78
CA PRO A 187 -3.97 -26.21 8.67
C PRO A 187 -2.80 -27.02 8.05
N PHE A 188 -2.49 -26.82 6.78
CA PHE A 188 -1.28 -27.38 6.16
C PHE A 188 0.01 -26.65 6.52
N SER A 189 -0.09 -25.48 7.20
CA SER A 189 1.08 -24.77 7.71
C SER A 189 1.60 -25.47 8.98
N MET A 190 2.92 -25.67 9.03
CA MET A 190 3.57 -26.22 10.22
C MET A 190 4.12 -25.07 11.08
N PRO A 191 3.92 -25.09 12.41
CA PRO A 191 4.55 -24.12 13.31
C PRO A 191 6.08 -24.14 13.15
N GLN A 192 6.70 -22.97 13.19
CA GLN A 192 8.17 -22.89 13.26
C GLN A 192 8.64 -23.53 14.56
N GLY A 193 9.68 -24.37 14.48
CA GLY A 193 10.13 -25.19 15.62
C GLY A 193 9.52 -26.59 15.66
N GLY A 194 8.62 -26.94 14.75
CA GLY A 194 8.00 -28.26 14.65
C GLY A 194 7.20 -28.63 15.89
N LEU A 195 7.25 -29.91 16.29
CA LEU A 195 6.51 -30.43 17.44
C LEU A 195 6.88 -29.74 18.77
N LYS A 196 8.14 -29.31 18.93
CA LYS A 196 8.58 -28.59 20.14
C LYS A 196 7.92 -27.25 20.36
N ALA A 197 7.37 -26.65 19.32
CA ALA A 197 6.63 -25.38 19.43
C ALA A 197 5.18 -25.58 19.91
N LEU A 198 4.73 -26.83 20.04
CA LEU A 198 3.39 -27.22 20.49
C LEU A 198 3.38 -27.72 21.93
N GLU A 199 4.54 -27.91 22.57
CA GLU A 199 4.73 -28.23 23.99
C GLU A 199 4.85 -26.95 24.85
#